data_c85dca0440c25247a95f2d73bfae74f8
#
_entry.id   c85dca0440c25247a95f2d73bfae74f8
#
_cell.length_a   1.000
_cell.length_b   1.000
_cell.length_c   1.000
_cell.angle_alpha   90.00
_cell.angle_beta   90.00
_cell.angle_gamma   90.00
#
_symmetry.space_group_name_H-M   'P 1'
#
loop_
_entity.id
_entity.type
_entity.pdbx_description
1 polymer ?
#
loop_
_entity_poly.entity_id
_entity_poly.type
_entity_poly.pdbx_seq_one_letter_code
_entity_poly.pdbx_strand_id
1 'polypeptide(L)'
;MLHDYPSLTRLTGFKCSAKILALSALASLTAFTVDIASANPVASSTGDDLTRPIAQDLAPRWLEPVGPVRVQGSTWLVGFTHLNVVMIVTEEGLILIDAGLPQAAPLVEASLASAGFSIRDVRYILSSEPHYDHAGGIAALARDSGAKVLASAAGARVLRAGRSGPEDPQRSFLFTYPPVRRVTAVRDGQRIRLGSVVVTAHATPGHTPGSMSWSWRSCSGSAHGDVRPACADIVFAASVNSLTDNVYRYTDRPDVIREFRQTFKLVRSLSCNILITGHPEHSGGEEKLARLRLAPDGYRTPKACEVLADRYEAAFDARLRQEKQ
;
A
#
# COMPACT_ATOMS: atom_id res chain seq x y z
N MET A 1 -18.53 25.38 33.11
CA MET A 1 -18.64 24.67 34.38
C MET A 1 -17.45 23.74 34.48
N LEU A 2 -16.51 24.16 35.32
CA LEU A 2 -15.28 23.45 35.66
C LEU A 2 -15.61 22.29 36.62
N HIS A 3 -15.02 21.13 36.43
CA HIS A 3 -14.95 20.10 37.46
C HIS A 3 -13.55 19.52 37.54
N ASP A 4 -13.06 19.61 38.78
CA ASP A 4 -11.73 19.38 39.27
C ASP A 4 -11.26 17.92 39.20
N TYR A 5 -9.92 17.79 39.03
CA TYR A 5 -9.16 16.58 39.33
C TYR A 5 -8.66 16.60 40.78
N PRO A 6 -8.74 15.50 41.53
CA PRO A 6 -8.03 15.40 42.80
C PRO A 6 -6.65 14.77 42.63
N SER A 7 -5.69 15.44 43.28
CA SER A 7 -4.30 15.04 43.51
C SER A 7 -4.18 13.82 44.42
N LEU A 8 -3.25 12.91 44.15
CA LEU A 8 -2.83 11.85 45.03
C LEU A 8 -1.36 11.96 45.42
N THR A 9 -1.19 11.99 46.70
CA THR A 9 -0.09 12.13 47.63
C THR A 9 1.07 11.13 47.46
N ARG A 10 2.25 11.67 47.80
CA ARG A 10 3.54 11.01 48.02
C ARG A 10 3.47 9.89 49.06
N LEU A 11 4.25 8.84 48.83
CA LEU A 11 4.71 7.90 49.84
C LEU A 11 6.25 7.85 49.88
N THR A 12 6.74 7.96 51.05
CA THR A 12 8.12 8.11 51.57
C THR A 12 8.89 6.78 51.60
N GLY A 13 10.13 6.84 51.21
CA GLY A 13 11.36 6.49 51.93
C GLY A 13 11.56 5.02 52.42
N PHE A 14 12.54 4.34 51.79
CA PHE A 14 13.28 3.26 52.43
C PHE A 14 14.78 3.51 52.24
N LYS A 15 15.49 3.74 53.36
CA LYS A 15 16.94 3.77 53.44
C LYS A 15 17.43 2.33 53.68
N CYS A 16 18.33 1.85 52.84
CA CYS A 16 19.08 0.62 53.10
C CYS A 16 20.58 0.95 53.18
N SER A 17 21.15 0.78 54.38
CA SER A 17 22.57 0.94 54.66
C SER A 17 23.32 -0.30 54.18
N ALA A 18 24.36 -0.15 53.36
CA ALA A 18 25.31 -1.16 53.01
C ALA A 18 26.67 -0.87 53.67
N LYS A 19 27.18 -1.82 54.47
CA LYS A 19 28.49 -1.81 55.13
C LYS A 19 29.58 -2.10 54.10
N ILE A 20 30.59 -1.24 54.11
CA ILE A 20 31.80 -1.37 53.30
C ILE A 20 32.76 -2.30 54.03
N LEU A 21 33.13 -3.43 53.41
CA LEU A 21 34.35 -4.21 53.80
C LEU A 21 35.43 -3.88 52.76
N ALA A 22 36.53 -3.31 53.25
CA ALA A 22 37.74 -3.12 52.47
C ALA A 22 38.58 -4.39 52.47
N LEU A 23 38.86 -4.95 51.32
CA LEU A 23 39.93 -5.95 51.10
C LEU A 23 40.95 -5.36 50.11
N SER A 24 42.15 -5.10 50.66
CA SER A 24 43.32 -4.68 49.88
C SER A 24 43.93 -5.91 49.17
N ALA A 25 43.96 -5.89 47.85
CA ALA A 25 44.76 -6.81 47.05
C ALA A 25 45.66 -6.00 46.11
N LEU A 26 46.98 -6.09 46.34
CA LEU A 26 48.00 -5.64 45.40
C LEU A 26 47.89 -6.47 44.14
N ALA A 27 47.67 -5.86 43.00
CA ALA A 27 47.78 -6.47 41.68
C ALA A 27 48.74 -5.66 40.81
N SER A 28 49.77 -6.32 40.34
CA SER A 28 50.86 -5.82 39.49
C SER A 28 50.31 -5.29 38.18
N LEU A 29 50.63 -4.03 37.81
CA LEU A 29 50.33 -3.49 36.46
C LEU A 29 51.30 -4.09 35.43
N THR A 30 50.85 -4.99 34.61
CA THR A 30 51.44 -5.24 33.29
C THR A 30 50.70 -4.36 32.26
N ALA A 31 51.43 -3.39 31.72
CA ALA A 31 50.94 -2.54 30.66
C ALA A 31 50.79 -3.33 29.35
N PHE A 32 49.56 -3.70 29.00
CA PHE A 32 49.25 -4.14 27.63
C PHE A 32 49.02 -2.88 26.76
N THR A 33 49.95 -2.64 25.85
CA THR A 33 49.73 -1.68 24.77
C THR A 33 48.71 -2.31 23.81
N VAL A 34 47.48 -1.81 23.82
CA VAL A 34 46.48 -2.13 22.82
C VAL A 34 46.79 -1.29 21.61
N ASP A 35 47.33 -1.94 20.55
CA ASP A 35 47.37 -1.35 19.23
C ASP A 35 45.91 -1.03 18.79
N ILE A 36 45.56 0.24 18.78
CA ILE A 36 44.32 0.71 18.15
C ILE A 36 44.55 0.59 16.64
N ALA A 37 44.22 -0.60 16.10
CA ALA A 37 44.05 -0.73 14.66
C ALA A 37 43.06 0.31 14.22
N SER A 38 43.51 1.26 13.39
CA SER A 38 42.67 2.24 12.72
C SER A 38 41.54 1.50 12.00
N ALA A 39 40.34 1.55 12.56
CA ALA A 39 39.16 1.08 11.87
C ALA A 39 39.04 1.90 10.58
N ASN A 40 39.29 1.26 9.47
CA ASN A 40 38.96 1.81 8.16
C ASN A 40 37.50 2.31 8.23
N PRO A 41 37.20 3.50 7.71
CA PRO A 41 35.82 3.96 7.64
C PRO A 41 35.05 2.90 6.86
N VAL A 42 34.05 2.32 7.51
CA VAL A 42 33.07 1.45 6.88
C VAL A 42 32.61 2.18 5.62
N ALA A 43 32.94 1.64 4.45
CA ALA A 43 32.48 2.18 3.18
C ALA A 43 30.98 2.39 3.34
N SER A 44 30.52 3.64 3.14
CA SER A 44 29.10 3.98 3.13
C SER A 44 28.46 3.02 2.16
N SER A 45 27.57 2.17 2.65
CA SER A 45 26.77 1.30 1.81
C SER A 45 26.08 2.21 0.79
N THR A 46 26.49 2.11 -0.47
CA THR A 46 25.76 2.72 -1.57
C THR A 46 24.34 2.16 -1.48
N GLY A 47 23.38 3.00 -1.10
CA GLY A 47 22.00 2.58 -0.90
C GLY A 47 21.49 1.86 -2.16
N ASP A 48 20.61 0.89 -1.97
CA ASP A 48 19.98 0.14 -3.07
C ASP A 48 19.23 1.12 -3.99
N ASP A 49 19.63 1.19 -5.25
CA ASP A 49 19.03 2.07 -6.25
C ASP A 49 17.52 1.84 -6.43
N LEU A 50 17.04 0.62 -6.16
CA LEU A 50 15.62 0.27 -6.28
C LEU A 50 14.77 0.81 -5.12
N THR A 51 15.41 1.19 -4.01
CA THR A 51 14.72 1.74 -2.82
C THR A 51 15.15 3.18 -2.53
N ARG A 52 15.84 3.84 -3.49
CA ARG A 52 16.27 5.23 -3.34
C ARG A 52 15.07 6.14 -3.04
N PRO A 53 15.12 6.93 -1.95
CA PRO A 53 14.02 7.80 -1.57
C PRO A 53 13.69 8.86 -2.63
N ILE A 54 12.41 8.99 -2.93
CA ILE A 54 11.82 10.06 -3.75
C ILE A 54 10.66 10.71 -2.99
N ALA A 55 10.13 11.82 -3.49
CA ALA A 55 8.96 12.50 -2.91
C ALA A 55 9.11 12.76 -1.42
N GLN A 56 10.26 13.28 -0.99
CA GLN A 56 10.64 13.39 0.43
C GLN A 56 9.65 14.21 1.27
N ASP A 57 9.00 15.22 0.68
CA ASP A 57 7.99 16.04 1.35
C ASP A 57 6.69 15.30 1.64
N LEU A 58 6.37 14.26 0.83
CA LEU A 58 5.17 13.43 0.95
C LEU A 58 5.44 12.14 1.73
N ALA A 59 6.69 11.68 1.74
CA ALA A 59 7.10 10.42 2.33
C ALA A 59 6.69 10.24 3.80
N PRO A 60 6.81 11.24 4.70
CA PRO A 60 6.41 11.08 6.09
C PRO A 60 4.94 10.68 6.24
N ARG A 61 4.05 11.24 5.40
CA ARG A 61 2.63 10.90 5.39
C ARG A 61 2.36 9.51 4.80
N TRP A 62 3.13 9.10 3.79
CA TRP A 62 2.88 7.89 3.01
C TRP A 62 3.68 6.66 3.45
N LEU A 63 4.51 6.80 4.47
CA LEU A 63 5.35 5.71 4.99
C LEU A 63 5.05 5.35 6.44
N GLU A 64 3.99 5.90 7.04
CA GLU A 64 3.54 5.49 8.37
C GLU A 64 2.82 4.15 8.27
N PRO A 65 3.40 3.03 8.78
CA PRO A 65 2.82 1.71 8.60
C PRO A 65 1.51 1.54 9.34
N VAL A 66 0.51 0.97 8.69
CA VAL A 66 -0.73 0.52 9.35
C VAL A 66 -0.50 -0.77 10.13
N GLY A 67 0.60 -1.51 9.84
CA GLY A 67 0.87 -2.86 10.30
C GLY A 67 0.05 -3.88 9.51
N PRO A 68 0.31 -5.18 9.63
CA PRO A 68 -0.52 -6.17 8.95
C PRO A 68 -1.90 -6.23 9.59
N VAL A 69 -2.93 -5.77 8.87
CA VAL A 69 -4.32 -5.78 9.32
C VAL A 69 -5.15 -6.71 8.45
N ARG A 70 -5.71 -7.75 9.04
CA ARG A 70 -6.61 -8.68 8.35
C ARG A 70 -7.98 -8.03 8.15
N VAL A 71 -8.38 -7.80 6.90
CA VAL A 71 -9.64 -7.14 6.54
C VAL A 71 -10.79 -8.16 6.42
N GLN A 72 -10.57 -9.25 5.69
CA GLN A 72 -11.57 -10.28 5.44
C GLN A 72 -10.89 -11.57 4.95
N GLY A 73 -11.11 -12.70 5.63
CA GLY A 73 -10.61 -14.00 5.19
C GLY A 73 -9.11 -13.98 4.87
N SER A 74 -8.75 -14.14 3.61
CA SER A 74 -7.39 -14.14 3.10
C SER A 74 -6.82 -12.75 2.79
N THR A 75 -7.59 -11.69 2.97
CA THR A 75 -7.22 -10.31 2.56
C THR A 75 -6.68 -9.49 3.71
N TRP A 76 -5.50 -8.89 3.52
CA TRP A 76 -4.79 -8.09 4.50
C TRP A 76 -4.34 -6.75 3.93
N LEU A 77 -4.27 -5.71 4.77
CA LEU A 77 -3.53 -4.48 4.50
C LEU A 77 -2.13 -4.62 5.10
N VAL A 78 -1.12 -4.36 4.30
CA VAL A 78 0.31 -4.42 4.68
C VAL A 78 1.05 -3.13 4.30
N GLY A 79 0.29 -2.09 3.95
CA GLY A 79 0.79 -0.78 3.54
C GLY A 79 0.79 0.25 4.67
N PHE A 80 0.35 1.45 4.36
CA PHE A 80 0.55 2.65 5.15
C PHE A 80 -0.77 3.39 5.38
N THR A 81 -0.77 4.34 6.32
CA THR A 81 -1.96 5.11 6.71
C THR A 81 -2.64 5.79 5.52
N HIS A 82 -1.87 6.27 4.54
CA HIS A 82 -2.39 6.98 3.36
C HIS A 82 -2.08 6.31 2.02
N LEU A 83 -1.46 5.12 2.03
CA LEU A 83 -1.21 4.29 0.85
C LEU A 83 -1.45 2.82 1.17
N ASN A 84 -2.47 2.25 0.57
CA ASN A 84 -2.76 0.83 0.73
C ASN A 84 -1.83 -0.02 -0.15
N VAL A 85 -1.24 -1.03 0.47
CA VAL A 85 -0.72 -2.22 -0.19
C VAL A 85 -1.53 -3.39 0.33
N VAL A 86 -2.11 -4.17 -0.57
CA VAL A 86 -2.93 -5.33 -0.20
C VAL A 86 -2.15 -6.62 -0.38
N MET A 87 -2.24 -7.50 0.62
CA MET A 87 -1.78 -8.88 0.54
C MET A 87 -2.97 -9.82 0.51
N ILE A 88 -3.00 -10.75 -0.44
CA ILE A 88 -3.96 -11.84 -0.51
C ILE A 88 -3.21 -13.15 -0.25
N VAL A 89 -3.58 -13.83 0.82
CA VAL A 89 -2.96 -15.10 1.23
C VAL A 89 -3.66 -16.27 0.54
N THR A 90 -2.89 -17.18 -0.04
CA THR A 90 -3.38 -18.42 -0.64
C THR A 90 -2.54 -19.60 -0.18
N GLU A 91 -2.99 -20.81 -0.42
CA GLU A 91 -2.25 -22.05 -0.13
C GLU A 91 -1.02 -22.25 -1.02
N GLU A 92 -0.91 -21.50 -2.13
CA GLU A 92 0.22 -21.56 -3.07
C GLU A 92 1.16 -20.35 -2.99
N GLY A 93 0.91 -19.44 -2.05
CA GLY A 93 1.70 -18.23 -1.83
C GLY A 93 0.85 -16.96 -1.77
N LEU A 94 1.47 -15.81 -2.03
CA LEU A 94 0.88 -14.51 -1.84
C LEU A 94 0.69 -13.76 -3.15
N ILE A 95 -0.36 -12.94 -3.20
CA ILE A 95 -0.53 -11.90 -4.23
C ILE A 95 -0.46 -10.55 -3.52
N LEU A 96 0.39 -9.64 -4.02
CA LEU A 96 0.38 -8.24 -3.60
C LEU A 96 -0.35 -7.37 -4.63
N ILE A 97 -1.01 -6.32 -4.17
CA ILE A 97 -1.54 -5.25 -5.02
C ILE A 97 -0.87 -3.95 -4.58
N ASP A 98 -0.15 -3.32 -5.52
CA ASP A 98 0.73 -2.16 -5.35
C ASP A 98 1.92 -2.38 -4.41
N ALA A 99 2.75 -1.35 -4.23
CA ALA A 99 4.02 -1.43 -3.50
C ALA A 99 4.42 -0.12 -2.80
N GLY A 100 3.65 0.95 -2.95
CA GLY A 100 4.01 2.27 -2.42
C GLY A 100 5.18 2.92 -3.16
N LEU A 101 5.84 3.87 -2.49
CA LEU A 101 7.05 4.54 -2.94
C LEU A 101 8.23 3.55 -3.08
N PRO A 102 9.33 3.89 -3.81
CA PRO A 102 10.51 3.02 -3.84
C PRO A 102 11.03 2.64 -2.45
N GLN A 103 11.17 3.63 -1.56
CA GLN A 103 11.62 3.43 -0.19
C GLN A 103 10.59 2.73 0.72
N ALA A 104 9.38 2.49 0.25
CA ALA A 104 8.36 1.72 0.96
C ALA A 104 8.61 0.20 0.93
N ALA A 105 9.37 -0.30 -0.06
CA ALA A 105 9.55 -1.74 -0.26
C ALA A 105 10.08 -2.47 0.98
N PRO A 106 11.13 -2.02 1.69
CA PRO A 106 11.59 -2.68 2.92
C PRO A 106 10.54 -2.68 4.04
N LEU A 107 9.67 -1.66 4.09
CA LEU A 107 8.61 -1.56 5.10
C LEU A 107 7.46 -2.54 4.78
N VAL A 108 7.13 -2.72 3.50
CA VAL A 108 6.18 -3.75 3.06
C VAL A 108 6.71 -5.14 3.41
N GLU A 109 7.99 -5.42 3.15
CA GLU A 109 8.61 -6.70 3.54
C GLU A 109 8.57 -6.94 5.05
N ALA A 110 8.87 -5.92 5.84
CA ALA A 110 8.76 -6.00 7.30
C ALA A 110 7.31 -6.26 7.76
N SER A 111 6.32 -5.67 7.08
CA SER A 111 4.90 -5.91 7.35
C SER A 111 4.49 -7.35 7.00
N LEU A 112 4.98 -7.91 5.88
CA LEU A 112 4.79 -9.33 5.54
C LEU A 112 5.40 -10.24 6.62
N ALA A 113 6.64 -9.96 7.03
CA ALA A 113 7.33 -10.72 8.07
C ALA A 113 6.58 -10.69 9.40
N SER A 114 6.04 -9.53 9.80
CA SER A 114 5.20 -9.37 11.00
C SER A 114 3.90 -10.16 10.94
N ALA A 115 3.39 -10.42 9.73
CA ALA A 115 2.23 -11.29 9.51
C ALA A 115 2.59 -12.79 9.44
N GLY A 116 3.89 -13.14 9.56
CA GLY A 116 4.40 -14.51 9.51
C GLY A 116 4.71 -15.03 8.10
N PHE A 117 4.85 -14.13 7.11
CA PHE A 117 5.15 -14.48 5.71
C PHE A 117 6.50 -13.94 5.28
N SER A 118 7.08 -14.58 4.27
CA SER A 118 8.31 -14.12 3.62
C SER A 118 8.00 -13.39 2.33
N ILE A 119 8.83 -12.42 1.96
CA ILE A 119 8.77 -11.82 0.62
C ILE A 119 8.88 -12.90 -0.49
N ARG A 120 9.59 -13.99 -0.24
CA ARG A 120 9.74 -15.12 -1.17
C ARG A 120 8.47 -15.95 -1.38
N ASP A 121 7.44 -15.74 -0.55
CA ASP A 121 6.12 -16.35 -0.73
C ASP A 121 5.29 -15.62 -1.78
N VAL A 122 5.67 -14.40 -2.14
CA VAL A 122 4.95 -13.59 -3.14
C VAL A 122 5.15 -14.19 -4.54
N ARG A 123 4.04 -14.52 -5.20
CA ARG A 123 3.99 -15.08 -6.56
C ARG A 123 3.59 -14.07 -7.61
N TYR A 124 2.71 -13.14 -7.24
CA TYR A 124 2.26 -12.07 -8.13
C TYR A 124 2.30 -10.72 -7.42
N ILE A 125 2.67 -9.68 -8.17
CA ILE A 125 2.49 -8.28 -7.81
C ILE A 125 1.61 -7.66 -8.90
N LEU A 126 0.44 -7.17 -8.50
CA LEU A 126 -0.55 -6.55 -9.36
C LEU A 126 -0.42 -5.03 -9.21
N SER A 127 -0.28 -4.30 -10.31
CA SER A 127 -0.26 -2.83 -10.29
C SER A 127 -1.66 -2.30 -10.54
N SER A 128 -2.15 -1.43 -9.65
CA SER A 128 -3.42 -0.75 -9.85
C SER A 128 -3.27 0.45 -10.79
N GLU A 129 -2.18 1.18 -10.66
CA GLU A 129 -1.82 2.30 -11.51
C GLU A 129 -0.30 2.52 -11.49
N PRO A 130 0.26 3.07 -12.57
CA PRO A 130 1.71 3.16 -12.71
C PRO A 130 2.30 4.47 -12.15
N HIS A 131 1.63 5.15 -11.22
CA HIS A 131 2.19 6.30 -10.53
C HIS A 131 3.20 5.87 -9.46
N TYR A 132 4.16 6.75 -9.18
CA TYR A 132 5.32 6.48 -8.33
C TYR A 132 4.98 6.08 -6.90
N ASP A 133 3.87 6.55 -6.38
CA ASP A 133 3.37 6.27 -5.03
C ASP A 133 2.63 4.93 -4.91
N HIS A 134 2.24 4.33 -6.02
CA HIS A 134 1.66 2.98 -6.08
C HIS A 134 2.67 1.95 -6.59
N ALA A 135 3.46 2.34 -7.59
CA ALA A 135 4.31 1.44 -8.35
C ALA A 135 5.80 1.54 -7.99
N GLY A 136 6.20 2.55 -7.21
CA GLY A 136 7.61 2.86 -6.95
C GLY A 136 8.39 1.70 -6.34
N GLY A 137 7.81 0.96 -5.39
CA GLY A 137 8.42 -0.18 -4.71
C GLY A 137 8.36 -1.50 -5.50
N ILE A 138 7.62 -1.57 -6.63
CA ILE A 138 7.42 -2.84 -7.37
C ILE A 138 8.74 -3.44 -7.84
N ALA A 139 9.69 -2.63 -8.30
CA ALA A 139 10.96 -3.13 -8.82
C ALA A 139 11.79 -3.86 -7.74
N ALA A 140 11.84 -3.32 -6.53
CA ALA A 140 12.51 -3.92 -5.39
C ALA A 140 11.79 -5.20 -4.94
N LEU A 141 10.48 -5.12 -4.67
CA LEU A 141 9.70 -6.28 -4.24
C LEU A 141 9.72 -7.42 -5.27
N ALA A 142 9.70 -7.10 -6.58
CA ALA A 142 9.81 -8.11 -7.65
C ALA A 142 11.18 -8.77 -7.71
N ARG A 143 12.27 -8.03 -7.45
CA ARG A 143 13.62 -8.59 -7.33
C ARG A 143 13.72 -9.56 -6.16
N ASP A 144 13.23 -9.15 -5.00
CA ASP A 144 13.42 -9.87 -3.73
C ASP A 144 12.51 -11.10 -3.62
N SER A 145 11.31 -11.03 -4.22
CA SER A 145 10.36 -12.15 -4.28
C SER A 145 10.58 -13.10 -5.45
N GLY A 146 11.05 -12.59 -6.59
CA GLY A 146 10.98 -13.28 -7.88
C GLY A 146 9.57 -13.32 -8.48
N ALA A 147 8.62 -12.56 -7.95
CA ALA A 147 7.23 -12.53 -8.35
C ALA A 147 7.03 -12.05 -9.80
N LYS A 148 5.97 -12.52 -10.44
CA LYS A 148 5.51 -11.99 -11.73
C LYS A 148 4.73 -10.69 -11.52
N VAL A 149 5.16 -9.60 -12.16
CA VAL A 149 4.46 -8.33 -12.15
C VAL A 149 3.42 -8.29 -13.26
N LEU A 150 2.17 -7.94 -12.90
CA LEU A 150 1.04 -7.86 -13.82
C LEU A 150 0.47 -6.45 -13.81
N ALA A 151 0.18 -5.91 -14.99
CA ALA A 151 -0.42 -4.58 -15.19
C ALA A 151 -1.22 -4.55 -16.49
N SER A 152 -2.00 -3.50 -16.74
CA SER A 152 -2.55 -3.25 -18.08
C SER A 152 -1.44 -3.08 -19.12
N ALA A 153 -1.75 -3.17 -20.40
CA ALA A 153 -0.74 -2.95 -21.45
C ALA A 153 -0.14 -1.53 -21.39
N ALA A 154 -0.96 -0.51 -21.09
CA ALA A 154 -0.50 0.87 -20.90
C ALA A 154 0.34 1.00 -19.63
N GLY A 155 -0.12 0.46 -18.48
CA GLY A 155 0.63 0.44 -17.24
C GLY A 155 1.97 -0.27 -17.37
N ALA A 156 2.02 -1.40 -18.09
CA ALA A 156 3.25 -2.15 -18.33
C ALA A 156 4.30 -1.34 -19.09
N ARG A 157 3.90 -0.44 -20.00
CA ARG A 157 4.84 0.48 -20.68
C ARG A 157 5.44 1.48 -19.71
N VAL A 158 4.60 2.09 -18.87
CA VAL A 158 5.03 3.08 -17.87
C VAL A 158 5.92 2.44 -16.80
N LEU A 159 5.54 1.27 -16.27
CA LEU A 159 6.34 0.50 -15.31
C LEU A 159 7.74 0.17 -15.83
N ARG A 160 7.85 -0.25 -17.11
CA ARG A 160 9.15 -0.53 -17.73
C ARG A 160 9.99 0.73 -17.96
N ALA A 161 9.34 1.88 -18.15
CA ALA A 161 10.03 3.15 -18.32
C ALA A 161 10.40 3.82 -16.98
N GLY A 162 9.72 3.45 -15.87
CA GLY A 162 9.86 4.10 -14.57
C GLY A 162 9.39 5.56 -14.56
N ARG A 163 8.53 5.93 -15.51
CA ARG A 163 8.01 7.31 -15.66
C ARG A 163 6.76 7.35 -16.52
N SER A 164 5.85 8.27 -16.21
CA SER A 164 4.66 8.53 -17.02
C SER A 164 4.99 9.20 -18.35
N GLY A 165 4.17 8.89 -19.36
CA GLY A 165 4.24 9.47 -20.70
C GLY A 165 3.47 10.79 -20.81
N PRO A 166 3.48 11.41 -22.01
CA PRO A 166 2.78 12.67 -22.28
C PRO A 166 1.26 12.57 -22.23
N GLU A 167 0.74 11.36 -22.27
CA GLU A 167 -0.68 11.06 -22.17
C GLU A 167 -1.22 11.09 -20.73
N ASP A 168 -0.33 11.16 -19.73
CA ASP A 168 -0.72 11.17 -18.32
C ASP A 168 -1.16 12.58 -17.90
N PRO A 169 -2.38 12.73 -17.32
CA PRO A 169 -2.89 14.05 -16.92
C PRO A 169 -2.05 14.76 -15.85
N GLN A 170 -1.21 14.03 -15.14
CA GLN A 170 -0.43 14.54 -14.01
C GLN A 170 1.07 14.62 -14.30
N ARG A 171 1.48 14.36 -15.53
CA ARG A 171 2.88 14.14 -15.92
C ARG A 171 3.87 15.17 -15.36
N SER A 172 3.50 16.45 -15.29
CA SER A 172 4.44 17.53 -14.96
C SER A 172 4.88 17.53 -13.50
N PHE A 173 4.16 16.86 -12.60
CA PHE A 173 4.52 16.77 -11.18
C PHE A 173 4.79 15.35 -10.67
N LEU A 174 4.77 14.35 -11.57
CA LEU A 174 5.09 12.98 -11.20
C LEU A 174 6.59 12.73 -11.12
N PHE A 175 7.01 12.01 -10.10
CA PHE A 175 8.39 11.57 -9.94
C PHE A 175 8.68 10.35 -10.83
N THR A 176 9.95 10.22 -11.24
CA THR A 176 10.47 8.99 -11.79
C THR A 176 10.78 8.00 -10.67
N TYR A 177 10.70 6.70 -10.97
CA TYR A 177 10.95 5.62 -10.03
C TYR A 177 11.71 4.47 -10.72
N PRO A 178 12.26 3.51 -9.98
CA PRO A 178 13.01 2.40 -10.55
C PRO A 178 12.17 1.58 -11.54
N PRO A 179 12.65 1.40 -12.80
CA PRO A 179 11.92 0.68 -13.83
C PRO A 179 11.78 -0.81 -13.50
N VAL A 180 10.61 -1.37 -13.77
CA VAL A 180 10.32 -2.79 -13.58
C VAL A 180 10.71 -3.56 -14.85
N ARG A 181 11.75 -4.39 -14.78
CA ARG A 181 12.33 -5.08 -15.96
C ARG A 181 11.34 -6.00 -16.68
N ARG A 182 10.52 -6.75 -15.94
CA ARG A 182 9.60 -7.75 -16.49
C ARG A 182 8.19 -7.48 -16.01
N VAL A 183 7.32 -7.06 -16.90
CA VAL A 183 5.90 -6.84 -16.62
C VAL A 183 5.10 -7.60 -17.67
N THR A 184 4.18 -8.42 -17.21
CA THR A 184 3.22 -9.13 -18.07
C THR A 184 1.96 -8.29 -18.21
N ALA A 185 1.58 -8.00 -19.44
CA ALA A 185 0.33 -7.29 -19.71
C ALA A 185 -0.87 -8.22 -19.53
N VAL A 186 -1.90 -7.73 -18.83
CA VAL A 186 -3.18 -8.40 -18.66
C VAL A 186 -4.28 -7.58 -19.33
N ARG A 187 -5.37 -8.28 -19.73
CA ARG A 187 -6.53 -7.68 -20.39
C ARG A 187 -7.66 -7.48 -19.39
N ASP A 188 -8.59 -6.62 -19.76
CA ASP A 188 -9.88 -6.51 -19.07
C ASP A 188 -10.58 -7.88 -18.99
N GLY A 189 -11.17 -8.18 -17.83
CA GLY A 189 -11.81 -9.46 -17.54
C GLY A 189 -10.85 -10.64 -17.35
N GLN A 190 -9.54 -10.46 -17.47
CA GLN A 190 -8.58 -11.55 -17.29
C GLN A 190 -8.56 -12.02 -15.83
N ARG A 191 -8.61 -13.33 -15.65
CA ARG A 191 -8.62 -14.00 -14.35
C ARG A 191 -7.22 -14.53 -14.02
N ILE A 192 -6.69 -14.15 -12.88
CA ILE A 192 -5.42 -14.60 -12.31
C ILE A 192 -5.75 -15.55 -11.17
N ARG A 193 -5.30 -16.80 -11.29
CA ARG A 193 -5.51 -17.83 -10.26
C ARG A 193 -4.21 -18.08 -9.51
N LEU A 194 -4.30 -18.16 -8.19
CA LEU A 194 -3.27 -18.70 -7.31
C LEU A 194 -3.99 -19.52 -6.23
N GLY A 195 -3.75 -20.82 -6.21
CA GLY A 195 -4.49 -21.73 -5.35
C GLY A 195 -6.01 -21.63 -5.56
N SER A 196 -6.74 -21.51 -4.47
CA SER A 196 -8.21 -21.35 -4.47
C SER A 196 -8.68 -19.94 -4.83
N VAL A 197 -7.80 -18.93 -4.78
CA VAL A 197 -8.15 -17.53 -5.05
C VAL A 197 -8.11 -17.24 -6.55
N VAL A 198 -9.10 -16.51 -7.03
CA VAL A 198 -9.16 -15.97 -8.39
C VAL A 198 -9.35 -14.46 -8.30
N VAL A 199 -8.35 -13.70 -8.78
CA VAL A 199 -8.42 -12.25 -8.93
C VAL A 199 -8.77 -11.91 -10.37
N THR A 200 -9.76 -11.04 -10.57
CA THR A 200 -10.20 -10.57 -11.90
C THR A 200 -9.68 -9.16 -12.13
N ALA A 201 -9.07 -8.93 -13.29
CA ALA A 201 -8.61 -7.63 -13.74
C ALA A 201 -9.76 -6.82 -14.36
N HIS A 202 -9.87 -5.55 -14.05
CA HIS A 202 -10.86 -4.62 -14.62
C HIS A 202 -10.13 -3.38 -15.12
N ALA A 203 -10.13 -3.15 -16.43
CA ALA A 203 -9.54 -1.93 -17.01
C ALA A 203 -10.36 -0.70 -16.58
N THR A 204 -9.72 0.20 -15.84
CA THR A 204 -10.33 1.43 -15.30
C THR A 204 -9.51 2.66 -15.67
N PRO A 205 -9.25 2.91 -16.99
CA PRO A 205 -8.48 4.06 -17.43
C PRO A 205 -9.20 5.38 -17.14
N GLY A 206 -8.44 6.46 -17.14
CA GLY A 206 -8.92 7.83 -16.92
C GLY A 206 -7.98 8.62 -16.02
N HIS A 207 -7.82 8.21 -14.76
CA HIS A 207 -6.83 8.80 -13.85
C HIS A 207 -5.40 8.62 -14.41
N THR A 208 -5.09 7.44 -14.87
CA THR A 208 -4.00 7.14 -15.79
C THR A 208 -4.51 6.31 -16.96
N PRO A 209 -3.83 6.33 -18.12
CA PRO A 209 -4.16 5.42 -19.22
C PRO A 209 -3.96 3.94 -18.86
N GLY A 210 -3.21 3.69 -17.78
CA GLY A 210 -2.82 2.34 -17.34
C GLY A 210 -3.57 1.81 -16.13
N SER A 211 -4.52 2.55 -15.58
CA SER A 211 -5.24 2.16 -14.37
C SER A 211 -6.01 0.85 -14.53
N MET A 212 -5.93 0.00 -13.51
CA MET A 212 -6.51 -1.34 -13.46
C MET A 212 -7.05 -1.60 -12.05
N SER A 213 -8.32 -1.84 -11.91
CA SER A 213 -8.93 -2.30 -10.67
C SER A 213 -8.93 -3.83 -10.60
N TRP A 214 -8.99 -4.37 -9.38
CA TRP A 214 -8.90 -5.80 -9.14
C TRP A 214 -10.04 -6.25 -8.26
N SER A 215 -10.68 -7.38 -8.57
CA SER A 215 -11.72 -7.93 -7.71
C SER A 215 -11.49 -9.42 -7.42
N TRP A 216 -11.87 -9.83 -6.22
CA TRP A 216 -11.83 -11.22 -5.78
C TRP A 216 -12.87 -11.48 -4.71
N ARG A 217 -13.14 -12.75 -4.46
CA ARG A 217 -13.97 -13.20 -3.34
C ARG A 217 -13.07 -13.72 -2.23
N SER A 218 -13.31 -13.27 -1.01
CA SER A 218 -12.60 -13.73 0.19
C SER A 218 -13.59 -14.18 1.25
N CYS A 219 -13.34 -15.34 1.84
CA CYS A 219 -14.21 -15.96 2.82
C CYS A 219 -13.47 -16.11 4.16
N SER A 220 -14.11 -15.73 5.25
CA SER A 220 -13.71 -16.07 6.62
C SER A 220 -14.66 -17.14 7.16
N GLY A 221 -14.11 -18.16 7.78
CA GLY A 221 -14.89 -19.22 8.41
C GLY A 221 -14.05 -20.45 8.64
N SER A 222 -14.41 -21.19 9.68
CA SER A 222 -13.69 -22.37 10.16
C SER A 222 -13.82 -23.52 9.18
N ALA A 223 -12.71 -24.21 8.96
CA ALA A 223 -12.73 -25.57 8.42
C ALA A 223 -13.35 -26.58 9.40
N HIS A 224 -13.75 -26.15 10.61
CA HIS A 224 -14.29 -26.98 11.68
C HIS A 224 -15.54 -26.30 12.27
N GLY A 225 -16.71 -26.76 11.88
CA GLY A 225 -17.99 -26.42 12.51
C GLY A 225 -19.08 -25.95 11.54
N ASP A 226 -20.33 -26.05 11.95
CA ASP A 226 -21.58 -25.82 11.20
C ASP A 226 -21.85 -24.36 10.79
N VAL A 227 -20.87 -23.47 10.87
CA VAL A 227 -21.02 -22.06 10.50
C VAL A 227 -20.64 -21.86 9.04
N ARG A 228 -21.60 -21.44 8.22
CA ARG A 228 -21.33 -21.08 6.82
C ARG A 228 -20.24 -20.00 6.74
N PRO A 229 -19.23 -20.15 5.84
CA PRO A 229 -18.20 -19.14 5.68
C PRO A 229 -18.82 -17.77 5.37
N ALA A 230 -18.41 -16.74 6.10
CA ALA A 230 -18.78 -15.37 5.80
C ALA A 230 -17.91 -14.86 4.64
N CYS A 231 -18.46 -14.84 3.43
CA CYS A 231 -17.74 -14.37 2.23
C CYS A 231 -18.05 -12.91 1.92
N ALA A 232 -17.10 -12.23 1.29
CA ALA A 232 -17.25 -10.90 0.73
C ALA A 232 -16.64 -10.82 -0.67
N ASP A 233 -17.31 -10.09 -1.56
CA ASP A 233 -16.74 -9.65 -2.82
C ASP A 233 -15.95 -8.37 -2.54
N ILE A 234 -14.67 -8.39 -2.85
CA ILE A 234 -13.72 -7.32 -2.56
C ILE A 234 -13.29 -6.69 -3.87
N VAL A 235 -13.23 -5.38 -3.90
CA VAL A 235 -12.67 -4.61 -5.00
C VAL A 235 -11.53 -3.74 -4.47
N PHE A 236 -10.37 -3.86 -5.11
CA PHE A 236 -9.32 -2.85 -5.04
C PHE A 236 -9.50 -1.94 -6.27
N ALA A 237 -10.00 -0.74 -6.04
CA ALA A 237 -10.17 0.22 -7.11
C ALA A 237 -8.92 1.07 -7.26
N ALA A 238 -8.39 1.15 -8.50
CA ALA A 238 -7.45 2.18 -8.88
C ALA A 238 -8.05 3.56 -8.65
N SER A 239 -7.23 4.60 -8.62
CA SER A 239 -7.71 5.97 -8.52
C SER A 239 -8.65 6.30 -9.68
N VAL A 240 -9.77 6.94 -9.36
CA VAL A 240 -10.80 7.35 -10.32
C VAL A 240 -11.06 8.86 -10.27
N ASN A 241 -10.21 9.62 -9.54
CA ASN A 241 -10.28 11.07 -9.50
C ASN A 241 -9.69 11.68 -10.79
N SER A 242 -10.14 12.88 -11.13
CA SER A 242 -9.70 13.64 -12.31
C SER A 242 -8.65 14.68 -11.96
N LEU A 243 -7.64 14.28 -11.16
CA LEU A 243 -6.50 15.14 -10.86
C LEU A 243 -5.67 15.36 -12.12
N THR A 244 -5.27 16.61 -12.37
CA THR A 244 -4.42 16.98 -13.50
C THR A 244 -3.31 17.94 -13.05
N ASP A 245 -2.30 18.08 -13.87
CA ASP A 245 -1.42 19.24 -13.81
C ASP A 245 -2.14 20.51 -14.33
N ASN A 246 -1.45 21.65 -14.25
CA ASN A 246 -2.04 22.94 -14.64
C ASN A 246 -2.19 23.15 -16.15
N VAL A 247 -1.70 22.21 -16.96
CA VAL A 247 -1.65 22.31 -18.43
C VAL A 247 -2.70 21.40 -19.07
N TYR A 248 -2.91 20.24 -18.50
CA TYR A 248 -3.81 19.21 -19.06
C TYR A 248 -5.27 19.60 -18.89
N ARG A 249 -6.03 19.56 -20.00
CA ARG A 249 -7.47 19.81 -20.03
C ARG A 249 -8.21 18.59 -20.56
N TYR A 250 -9.14 18.08 -19.78
CA TYR A 250 -10.00 16.96 -20.20
C TYR A 250 -10.90 17.33 -21.37
N THR A 251 -11.35 18.62 -21.45
CA THR A 251 -12.19 19.10 -22.56
C THR A 251 -11.53 18.99 -23.92
N ASP A 252 -10.20 18.94 -23.98
CA ASP A 252 -9.42 18.74 -25.21
C ASP A 252 -9.22 17.24 -25.55
N ARG A 253 -9.67 16.34 -24.68
CA ARG A 253 -9.45 14.90 -24.75
C ARG A 253 -10.77 14.11 -24.65
N PRO A 254 -11.62 14.15 -25.69
CA PRO A 254 -12.89 13.42 -25.69
C PRO A 254 -12.74 11.89 -25.56
N ASP A 255 -11.59 11.36 -25.93
CA ASP A 255 -11.19 9.95 -25.71
C ASP A 255 -11.10 9.63 -24.22
N VAL A 256 -10.39 10.45 -23.43
CA VAL A 256 -10.22 10.27 -21.99
C VAL A 256 -11.54 10.51 -21.24
N ILE A 257 -12.37 11.44 -21.69
CA ILE A 257 -13.73 11.63 -21.14
C ILE A 257 -14.53 10.34 -21.30
N ARG A 258 -14.48 9.69 -22.47
CA ARG A 258 -15.18 8.41 -22.68
C ARG A 258 -14.62 7.30 -21.78
N GLU A 259 -13.30 7.24 -21.59
CA GLU A 259 -12.66 6.29 -20.68
C GLU A 259 -13.15 6.45 -19.25
N PHE A 260 -13.18 7.67 -18.70
CA PHE A 260 -13.74 7.94 -17.38
C PHE A 260 -15.20 7.50 -17.25
N ARG A 261 -16.04 7.79 -18.24
CA ARG A 261 -17.45 7.36 -18.24
C ARG A 261 -17.60 5.84 -18.21
N GLN A 262 -16.76 5.14 -18.98
CA GLN A 262 -16.75 3.68 -18.98
C GLN A 262 -16.25 3.14 -17.63
N THR A 263 -15.22 3.76 -17.07
CA THR A 263 -14.68 3.41 -15.75
C THR A 263 -15.73 3.59 -14.65
N PHE A 264 -16.41 4.71 -14.58
CA PHE A 264 -17.48 4.94 -13.59
C PHE A 264 -18.62 3.93 -13.74
N LYS A 265 -19.06 3.66 -14.98
CA LYS A 265 -20.08 2.64 -15.26
C LYS A 265 -19.63 1.26 -14.82
N LEU A 266 -18.39 0.87 -15.10
CA LEU A 266 -17.82 -0.42 -14.71
C LEU A 266 -17.73 -0.54 -13.19
N VAL A 267 -17.09 0.41 -12.51
CA VAL A 267 -16.91 0.39 -11.05
C VAL A 267 -18.27 0.31 -10.33
N ARG A 268 -19.27 1.08 -10.79
CA ARG A 268 -20.64 1.04 -10.26
C ARG A 268 -21.28 -0.34 -10.35
N SER A 269 -20.95 -1.11 -11.39
CA SER A 269 -21.55 -2.43 -11.65
C SER A 269 -20.87 -3.58 -10.90
N LEU A 270 -19.71 -3.35 -10.28
CA LEU A 270 -18.97 -4.43 -9.61
C LEU A 270 -19.68 -4.89 -8.32
N SER A 271 -19.71 -6.20 -8.11
CA SER A 271 -20.08 -6.75 -6.80
C SER A 271 -19.03 -6.37 -5.77
N CYS A 272 -19.43 -5.59 -4.76
CA CYS A 272 -18.50 -4.88 -3.90
C CYS A 272 -19.04 -4.74 -2.48
N ASN A 273 -18.74 -5.73 -1.65
CA ASN A 273 -19.05 -5.67 -0.21
C ASN A 273 -17.97 -4.92 0.56
N ILE A 274 -16.73 -5.00 0.06
CA ILE A 274 -15.55 -4.35 0.60
C ILE A 274 -14.85 -3.61 -0.55
N LEU A 275 -14.69 -2.32 -0.38
CA LEU A 275 -13.92 -1.46 -1.27
C LEU A 275 -12.62 -1.04 -0.58
N ILE A 276 -11.50 -1.27 -1.26
CA ILE A 276 -10.18 -0.76 -0.93
C ILE A 276 -9.75 0.12 -2.09
N THR A 277 -9.13 1.25 -1.82
CA THR A 277 -8.55 2.16 -2.83
C THR A 277 -7.07 2.33 -2.53
N GLY A 278 -6.26 2.65 -3.52
CA GLY A 278 -4.83 2.91 -3.32
C GLY A 278 -4.59 3.97 -2.24
N HIS A 279 -5.35 5.07 -2.29
CA HIS A 279 -5.43 6.06 -1.22
C HIS A 279 -6.66 5.79 -0.34
N PRO A 280 -6.48 5.41 0.95
CA PRO A 280 -7.59 5.06 1.85
C PRO A 280 -8.68 6.12 1.97
N GLU A 281 -8.31 7.41 1.93
CA GLU A 281 -9.23 8.54 2.02
C GLU A 281 -10.27 8.58 0.89
N HIS A 282 -9.99 7.97 -0.26
CA HIS A 282 -10.93 7.90 -1.36
C HIS A 282 -12.16 7.03 -1.05
N SER A 283 -12.01 6.08 -0.14
CA SER A 283 -13.07 5.13 0.22
C SER A 283 -13.44 5.13 1.72
N GLY A 284 -12.95 6.09 2.51
CA GLY A 284 -13.18 6.12 3.97
C GLY A 284 -12.44 4.99 4.71
N GLY A 285 -11.17 4.76 4.31
CA GLY A 285 -10.37 3.67 4.85
C GLY A 285 -10.05 3.80 6.33
N GLU A 286 -9.83 5.00 6.83
CA GLU A 286 -9.55 5.28 8.23
C GLU A 286 -10.75 4.89 9.13
N GLU A 287 -11.94 5.34 8.79
CA GLU A 287 -13.17 5.00 9.52
C GLU A 287 -13.47 3.49 9.43
N LYS A 288 -13.17 2.85 8.30
CA LYS A 288 -13.32 1.40 8.14
C LYS A 288 -12.35 0.65 9.06
N LEU A 289 -11.09 1.08 9.16
CA LEU A 289 -10.11 0.51 10.08
C LEU A 289 -10.55 0.70 11.53
N ALA A 290 -11.06 1.87 11.89
CA ALA A 290 -11.60 2.11 13.23
C ALA A 290 -12.76 1.17 13.55
N ARG A 291 -13.71 0.98 12.62
CA ARG A 291 -14.82 0.03 12.79
C ARG A 291 -14.34 -1.42 12.85
N LEU A 292 -13.34 -1.79 12.08
CA LEU A 292 -12.79 -3.15 12.06
C LEU A 292 -12.18 -3.55 13.41
N ARG A 293 -11.64 -2.58 14.16
CA ARG A 293 -11.16 -2.80 15.54
C ARG A 293 -12.30 -3.12 16.52
N LEU A 294 -13.52 -2.73 16.19
CA LEU A 294 -14.70 -2.93 17.03
C LEU A 294 -15.51 -4.17 16.61
N ALA A 295 -15.52 -4.52 15.32
CA ALA A 295 -16.28 -5.63 14.79
C ALA A 295 -15.58 -6.27 13.57
N PRO A 296 -15.58 -7.62 13.44
CA PRO A 296 -14.89 -8.32 12.34
C PRO A 296 -15.37 -7.95 10.93
N ASP A 297 -16.59 -7.44 10.80
CA ASP A 297 -17.19 -6.98 9.54
C ASP A 297 -17.13 -5.46 9.35
N GLY A 298 -16.45 -4.75 10.23
CA GLY A 298 -16.36 -3.28 10.24
C GLY A 298 -15.81 -2.65 8.96
N TYR A 299 -15.10 -3.41 8.14
CA TYR A 299 -14.61 -2.94 6.85
C TYR A 299 -15.66 -3.02 5.72
N ARG A 300 -16.77 -3.73 5.94
CA ARG A 300 -17.86 -3.85 4.97
C ARG A 300 -18.62 -2.54 4.85
N THR A 301 -18.96 -2.19 3.62
CA THR A 301 -19.78 -1.02 3.30
C THR A 301 -20.68 -1.39 2.12
N PRO A 302 -21.99 -1.47 2.31
CA PRO A 302 -22.92 -1.75 1.21
C PRO A 302 -22.76 -0.72 0.08
N LYS A 303 -22.83 -1.18 -1.17
CA LYS A 303 -22.77 -0.32 -2.37
C LYS A 303 -21.52 0.57 -2.45
N ALA A 304 -20.40 0.16 -1.82
CA ALA A 304 -19.23 1.01 -1.72
C ALA A 304 -18.67 1.44 -3.09
N CYS A 305 -18.70 0.55 -4.08
CA CYS A 305 -18.26 0.85 -5.45
C CYS A 305 -19.23 1.80 -6.19
N GLU A 306 -20.54 1.67 -5.95
CA GLU A 306 -21.56 2.58 -6.48
C GLU A 306 -21.32 4.00 -5.93
N VAL A 307 -21.17 4.12 -4.61
CA VAL A 307 -20.90 5.41 -3.94
C VAL A 307 -19.61 6.05 -4.43
N LEU A 308 -18.52 5.25 -4.60
CA LEU A 308 -17.26 5.75 -5.15
C LEU A 308 -17.48 6.33 -6.57
N ALA A 309 -18.09 5.54 -7.44
CA ALA A 309 -18.31 5.94 -8.84
C ALA A 309 -19.16 7.20 -8.94
N ASP A 310 -20.29 7.29 -8.21
CA ASP A 310 -21.20 8.43 -8.22
C ASP A 310 -20.50 9.70 -7.74
N ARG A 311 -19.73 9.62 -6.64
CA ARG A 311 -18.96 10.74 -6.09
C ARG A 311 -17.97 11.29 -7.09
N TYR A 312 -17.16 10.42 -7.71
CA TYR A 312 -16.11 10.87 -8.61
C TYR A 312 -16.63 11.22 -10.00
N GLU A 313 -17.73 10.64 -10.46
CA GLU A 313 -18.40 11.08 -11.67
C GLU A 313 -18.96 12.49 -11.51
N ALA A 314 -19.60 12.81 -10.39
CA ALA A 314 -20.08 14.16 -10.09
C ALA A 314 -18.92 15.18 -10.00
N ALA A 315 -17.79 14.80 -9.41
CA ALA A 315 -16.58 15.63 -9.35
C ALA A 315 -15.99 15.86 -10.75
N PHE A 316 -15.96 14.84 -11.58
CA PHE A 316 -15.50 14.94 -12.97
C PHE A 316 -16.40 15.86 -13.81
N ASP A 317 -17.72 15.77 -13.63
CA ASP A 317 -18.67 16.69 -14.28
C ASP A 317 -18.45 18.13 -13.85
N ALA A 318 -18.16 18.36 -12.58
CA ALA A 318 -17.83 19.70 -12.08
C ALA A 318 -16.53 20.22 -12.72
N ARG A 319 -15.50 19.37 -12.84
CA ARG A 319 -14.24 19.71 -13.50
C ARG A 319 -14.45 20.08 -14.97
N LEU A 320 -15.23 19.27 -15.73
CA LEU A 320 -15.52 19.56 -17.13
C LEU A 320 -16.28 20.88 -17.33
N ARG A 321 -17.18 21.24 -16.39
CA ARG A 321 -17.85 22.55 -16.42
C ARG A 321 -16.87 23.69 -16.16
N GLN A 322 -15.95 23.52 -15.23
CA GLN A 322 -14.93 24.50 -14.87
C GLN A 322 -13.96 24.78 -16.02
N GLU A 323 -13.57 23.74 -16.76
CA GLU A 323 -12.67 23.88 -17.90
C GLU A 323 -13.29 24.59 -19.11
N LYS A 324 -14.63 24.73 -19.17
CA LYS A 324 -15.36 25.45 -20.25
C LYS A 324 -15.54 26.91 -19.96
N GLN A 325 -15.25 27.39 -18.76
CA GLN A 325 -15.31 28.80 -18.37
C GLN A 325 -13.99 29.51 -18.69
#